data_e2f16e883775048f0badf436d102fd2a
#
_entry.id   e2f16e883775048f0badf436d102fd2a
#
_cell.length_a   1.000
_cell.length_b   1.000
_cell.length_c   1.000
_cell.angle_alpha   90.00
_cell.angle_beta   90.00
_cell.angle_gamma   90.00
#
_symmetry.space_group_name_H-M   'P 1'
#
loop_
_entity.id
_entity.type
_entity.pdbx_description
1 polymer ?
#
loop_
_entity_poly.entity_id
_entity_poly.type
_entity_poly.pdbx_seq_one_letter_code
_entity_poly.pdbx_strand_id
1 'polypeptide(L)'
;EYFDGQFSPRGVLSYTAGEYRNHNFRVSYQTGFRTPTTQDLFIGLDAGQARLVGSAEGNPERYVRDYSVSSAGQALGIPATVTLTGASAYNNAYEASSVQAFAAAGDPSLLRVAEVDNVKPEQMQSMEFGYRGKLTKSFTIDAAVYRNDFQDFINTQIVLSPFYGEVGDGGLSVLAMANQDFETWSSYTNSPAEISSWGVSIGMATKIFGSFDLSGSYTHSKLEFEQELYPDFRTNWNTPEHKFKAQFGNTRLFNNIGFNVAWRYWSEYLWQASFGDGIVPETHVIDAQINFTLPKWKSVVKIGATNLGGDEYFTAFGSGFIGTQYYISWTANNF
;
A
#
# COMPACT_ATOMS: atom_id res chain seq x y z
N GLU A 1 8.03 -25.88 8.29
CA GLU A 1 6.91 -25.11 7.68
C GLU A 1 6.26 -24.28 8.77
N TYR A 2 6.15 -22.96 8.57
CA TYR A 2 5.53 -22.05 9.54
C TYR A 2 4.00 -22.03 9.45
N PHE A 3 3.42 -22.44 8.31
CA PHE A 3 1.99 -22.38 8.06
C PHE A 3 1.48 -23.63 7.37
N ASP A 4 0.22 -23.97 7.64
CA ASP A 4 -0.48 -25.06 6.98
C ASP A 4 -0.72 -24.79 5.49
N GLY A 5 -0.96 -25.85 4.73
CA GLY A 5 -1.28 -25.74 3.30
C GLY A 5 -2.56 -24.94 3.07
N GLN A 6 -2.55 -24.05 2.09
CA GLN A 6 -3.70 -23.20 1.72
C GLN A 6 -4.34 -23.70 0.42
N PHE A 7 -5.66 -23.69 0.37
CA PHE A 7 -6.43 -24.06 -0.82
C PHE A 7 -7.11 -22.83 -1.43
N SER A 8 -6.79 -22.50 -2.69
CA SER A 8 -7.28 -21.31 -3.38
C SER A 8 -8.02 -21.64 -4.66
N PRO A 9 -9.33 -22.01 -4.60
CA PRO A 9 -10.13 -22.29 -5.78
C PRO A 9 -10.43 -21.03 -6.59
N ARG A 10 -10.56 -21.21 -7.91
CA ARG A 10 -10.96 -20.16 -8.85
C ARG A 10 -11.97 -20.72 -9.85
N GLY A 11 -13.08 -20.01 -10.04
CA GLY A 11 -14.07 -20.25 -11.07
C GLY A 11 -14.24 -19.03 -11.96
N VAL A 12 -14.28 -19.24 -13.28
CA VAL A 12 -14.53 -18.18 -14.27
C VAL A 12 -15.57 -18.63 -15.26
N LEU A 13 -16.61 -17.81 -15.46
CA LEU A 13 -17.59 -17.96 -16.51
C LEU A 13 -17.41 -16.83 -17.53
N SER A 14 -17.29 -17.20 -18.80
CA SER A 14 -17.15 -16.22 -19.90
C SER A 14 -18.22 -16.49 -20.97
N TYR A 15 -18.91 -15.42 -21.36
CA TYR A 15 -19.89 -15.45 -22.44
C TYR A 15 -19.49 -14.47 -23.54
N THR A 16 -19.38 -14.99 -24.76
CA THR A 16 -19.03 -14.19 -25.94
C THR A 16 -20.25 -14.05 -26.84
N ALA A 17 -20.61 -12.81 -27.16
CA ALA A 17 -21.77 -12.43 -27.96
C ALA A 17 -21.40 -11.57 -29.18
N GLY A 18 -22.41 -11.32 -30.04
CA GLY A 18 -22.29 -10.54 -31.26
C GLY A 18 -21.94 -11.38 -32.47
N GLU A 19 -22.33 -10.90 -33.64
CA GLU A 19 -22.15 -11.59 -34.95
C GLU A 19 -20.66 -11.95 -35.19
N TYR A 20 -19.73 -11.08 -34.77
CA TYR A 20 -18.28 -11.27 -34.90
C TYR A 20 -17.61 -11.62 -33.56
N ARG A 21 -18.37 -12.12 -32.59
CA ARG A 21 -17.86 -12.43 -31.24
C ARG A 21 -17.13 -11.26 -30.60
N ASN A 22 -17.60 -10.06 -30.82
CA ASN A 22 -16.94 -8.81 -30.48
C ASN A 22 -17.31 -8.29 -29.07
N HIS A 23 -18.17 -9.01 -28.35
CA HIS A 23 -18.52 -8.73 -26.97
C HIS A 23 -18.18 -9.93 -26.08
N ASN A 24 -17.42 -9.71 -25.04
CA ASN A 24 -17.09 -10.73 -24.05
C ASN A 24 -17.47 -10.21 -22.66
N PHE A 25 -18.29 -11.01 -21.97
CA PHE A 25 -18.68 -10.80 -20.58
C PHE A 25 -18.04 -11.90 -19.75
N ARG A 26 -17.49 -11.54 -18.60
CA ARG A 26 -16.89 -12.51 -17.68
C ARG A 26 -17.35 -12.24 -16.26
N VAL A 27 -17.56 -13.31 -15.51
CA VAL A 27 -17.74 -13.29 -14.06
C VAL A 27 -16.72 -14.24 -13.49
N SER A 28 -16.00 -13.80 -12.48
CA SER A 28 -15.07 -14.66 -11.77
C SER A 28 -15.29 -14.59 -10.27
N TYR A 29 -15.11 -15.71 -9.63
CA TYR A 29 -14.95 -15.84 -8.19
C TYR A 29 -13.65 -16.56 -7.93
N GLN A 30 -12.85 -16.03 -7.01
CA GLN A 30 -11.60 -16.66 -6.61
C GLN A 30 -11.33 -16.40 -5.15
N THR A 31 -10.66 -17.35 -4.53
CA THR A 31 -10.01 -17.14 -3.25
C THR A 31 -8.52 -17.02 -3.47
N GLY A 32 -7.85 -16.31 -2.59
CA GLY A 32 -6.40 -16.14 -2.57
C GLY A 32 -5.91 -16.13 -1.14
N PHE A 33 -4.61 -16.24 -0.97
CA PHE A 33 -3.97 -16.05 0.31
C PHE A 33 -2.63 -15.33 0.12
N ARG A 34 -2.19 -14.65 1.16
CA ARG A 34 -0.86 -14.06 1.26
C ARG A 34 -0.17 -14.63 2.49
N THR A 35 0.93 -15.32 2.29
CA THR A 35 1.79 -15.70 3.42
C THR A 35 2.52 -14.49 3.95
N PRO A 36 2.72 -14.37 5.27
CA PRO A 36 3.56 -13.33 5.84
C PRO A 36 4.93 -13.30 5.17
N THR A 37 5.43 -12.09 4.93
CA THR A 37 6.75 -11.88 4.33
C THR A 37 7.85 -12.15 5.35
N THR A 38 9.10 -12.25 4.88
CA THR A 38 10.27 -12.31 5.76
C THR A 38 10.34 -11.12 6.72
N GLN A 39 9.86 -9.96 6.29
CA GLN A 39 9.78 -8.77 7.13
C GLN A 39 8.74 -8.95 8.24
N ASP A 40 7.53 -9.39 7.92
CA ASP A 40 6.45 -9.60 8.89
C ASP A 40 6.85 -10.61 9.97
N LEU A 41 7.73 -11.56 9.62
CA LEU A 41 8.17 -12.64 10.49
C LEU A 41 9.44 -12.30 11.29
N PHE A 42 10.45 -11.69 10.67
CA PHE A 42 11.81 -11.67 11.20
C PHE A 42 12.43 -10.29 11.41
N ILE A 43 11.69 -9.21 11.15
CA ILE A 43 12.22 -7.86 11.36
C ILE A 43 12.52 -7.61 12.84
N GLY A 44 13.61 -6.90 13.11
CA GLY A 44 13.95 -6.28 14.37
C GLY A 44 14.68 -4.98 14.03
N LEU A 45 13.94 -3.85 13.93
CA LEU A 45 14.46 -2.59 13.41
C LEU A 45 14.00 -1.40 14.25
N ASP A 46 14.94 -0.54 14.59
CA ASP A 46 14.68 0.79 15.13
C ASP A 46 14.35 1.75 13.97
N ALA A 47 13.09 2.17 13.87
CA ALA A 47 12.64 3.14 12.87
C ALA A 47 12.55 4.59 13.42
N GLY A 48 13.06 4.83 14.62
CA GLY A 48 13.08 6.13 15.28
C GLY A 48 11.82 6.43 16.09
N GLN A 49 10.65 6.43 15.47
CA GLN A 49 9.36 6.68 16.15
C GLN A 49 8.78 5.45 16.83
N ALA A 50 9.06 4.28 16.30
CA ALA A 50 8.67 2.99 16.85
C ALA A 50 9.70 1.92 16.48
N ARG A 51 9.72 0.83 17.25
CA ARG A 51 10.54 -0.33 16.94
C ARG A 51 9.71 -1.40 16.26
N LEU A 52 10.13 -1.79 15.07
CA LEU A 52 9.46 -2.84 14.32
C LEU A 52 9.91 -4.20 14.85
N VAL A 53 8.95 -5.06 15.13
CA VAL A 53 9.20 -6.42 15.56
C VAL A 53 8.31 -7.41 14.81
N GLY A 54 8.94 -8.40 14.19
CA GLY A 54 8.27 -9.48 13.47
C GLY A 54 7.90 -10.61 14.41
N SER A 55 6.84 -11.33 14.08
CA SER A 55 6.14 -12.27 14.96
C SER A 55 6.58 -13.73 14.88
N ALA A 56 7.63 -14.08 14.10
CA ALA A 56 8.08 -15.46 14.03
C ALA A 56 8.56 -15.95 15.41
N GLU A 57 8.29 -17.22 15.71
CA GLU A 57 8.71 -17.86 16.95
C GLU A 57 10.20 -17.62 17.25
N GLY A 58 10.50 -17.13 18.42
CA GLY A 58 11.85 -16.81 18.88
C GLY A 58 12.45 -15.53 18.25
N ASN A 59 11.77 -14.85 17.33
CA ASN A 59 12.29 -13.58 16.78
C ASN A 59 12.14 -12.41 17.75
N PRO A 60 10.99 -12.20 18.41
CA PRO A 60 10.82 -11.11 19.36
C PRO A 60 11.84 -11.17 20.51
N GLU A 61 12.20 -12.35 20.99
CA GLU A 61 13.16 -12.56 22.08
C GLU A 61 14.58 -12.16 21.70
N ARG A 62 14.93 -12.18 20.42
CA ARG A 62 16.27 -11.80 19.92
C ARG A 62 16.48 -10.30 19.88
N TYR A 63 15.40 -9.53 19.82
CA TYR A 63 15.47 -8.07 19.83
C TYR A 63 15.58 -7.55 21.26
N VAL A 64 16.80 -7.53 21.81
CA VAL A 64 17.10 -7.16 23.19
C VAL A 64 17.65 -5.74 23.24
N ARG A 65 17.11 -4.89 24.14
CA ARG A 65 17.57 -3.50 24.35
C ARG A 65 17.53 -3.10 25.80
N ASP A 66 18.49 -2.25 26.17
CA ASP A 66 18.55 -1.58 27.45
C ASP A 66 17.95 -0.18 27.37
N TYR A 67 17.14 0.17 28.34
CA TYR A 67 16.44 1.45 28.44
C TYR A 67 16.74 2.15 29.74
N SER A 68 16.98 3.46 29.66
CA SER A 68 17.16 4.31 30.84
C SER A 68 15.82 4.62 31.49
N VAL A 69 15.68 4.34 32.75
CA VAL A 69 14.47 4.63 33.54
C VAL A 69 14.52 6.08 34.05
N SER A 70 13.38 6.78 33.99
CA SER A 70 13.25 8.14 34.47
C SER A 70 13.62 8.28 35.98
N SER A 71 13.93 9.48 36.42
CA SER A 71 14.18 9.74 37.84
C SER A 71 12.96 9.41 38.72
N ALA A 72 11.75 9.56 38.19
CA ALA A 72 10.51 9.20 38.87
C ALA A 72 10.39 7.68 39.06
N GLY A 73 10.72 6.89 38.04
CA GLY A 73 10.75 5.42 38.13
C GLY A 73 11.84 4.95 39.10
N GLN A 74 13.03 5.57 39.06
CA GLN A 74 14.10 5.25 40.03
C GLN A 74 13.71 5.55 41.48
N ALA A 75 12.92 6.60 41.72
CA ALA A 75 12.39 6.92 43.05
C ALA A 75 11.40 5.85 43.54
N LEU A 76 10.84 5.02 42.69
CA LEU A 76 10.03 3.85 43.03
C LEU A 76 10.88 2.60 43.37
N GLY A 77 12.21 2.72 43.29
CA GLY A 77 13.13 1.61 43.53
C GLY A 77 13.46 0.81 42.27
N ILE A 78 13.06 1.28 41.09
CA ILE A 78 13.38 0.62 39.82
C ILE A 78 14.86 0.91 39.46
N PRO A 79 15.63 -0.06 38.94
CA PRO A 79 16.99 0.16 38.48
C PRO A 79 17.08 1.28 37.44
N ALA A 80 18.20 2.01 37.39
CA ALA A 80 18.42 3.09 36.43
C ALA A 80 18.38 2.61 34.95
N THR A 81 18.57 1.33 34.73
CA THR A 81 18.50 0.69 33.43
C THR A 81 17.68 -0.59 33.56
N VAL A 82 16.79 -0.82 32.59
CA VAL A 82 16.01 -2.06 32.44
C VAL A 82 16.23 -2.62 31.05
N THR A 83 16.16 -3.94 30.92
CA THR A 83 16.29 -4.63 29.63
C THR A 83 14.92 -5.13 29.18
N LEU A 84 14.48 -4.77 27.97
CA LEU A 84 13.30 -5.35 27.35
C LEU A 84 13.70 -6.15 26.12
N THR A 85 12.85 -7.12 25.78
CA THR A 85 12.89 -7.80 24.50
C THR A 85 11.69 -7.41 23.66
N GLY A 86 11.74 -7.63 22.35
CA GLY A 86 10.58 -7.44 21.48
C GLY A 86 9.37 -8.29 21.86
N ALA A 87 9.56 -9.36 22.66
CA ALA A 87 8.47 -10.18 23.17
C ALA A 87 7.49 -9.37 24.04
N SER A 88 7.95 -8.29 24.69
CA SER A 88 7.09 -7.42 25.49
C SER A 88 5.99 -6.76 24.63
N ALA A 89 6.22 -6.56 23.34
CA ALA A 89 5.22 -6.05 22.41
C ALA A 89 4.01 -6.98 22.23
N TYR A 90 4.21 -8.29 22.42
CA TYR A 90 3.19 -9.33 22.25
C TYR A 90 2.55 -9.77 23.57
N ASN A 91 3.23 -9.64 24.69
CA ASN A 91 2.78 -10.21 25.95
C ASN A 91 2.72 -9.22 27.13
N ASN A 92 3.24 -8.01 26.99
CA ASN A 92 3.25 -6.99 28.06
C ASN A 92 3.17 -5.57 27.48
N ALA A 93 2.07 -5.25 26.79
CA ALA A 93 1.87 -3.94 26.18
C ALA A 93 0.44 -3.42 26.37
N TYR A 94 0.30 -2.10 26.33
CA TYR A 94 -0.98 -1.39 26.22
C TYR A 94 -1.20 -0.94 24.79
N GLU A 95 -2.49 -0.81 24.38
CA GLU A 95 -2.87 -0.13 23.16
C GLU A 95 -2.40 1.32 23.17
N ALA A 96 -1.75 1.77 22.10
CA ALA A 96 -1.18 3.13 22.03
C ALA A 96 -2.26 4.22 22.20
N SER A 97 -3.42 4.04 21.58
CA SER A 97 -4.57 4.96 21.72
C SER A 97 -5.07 5.06 23.14
N SER A 98 -5.08 3.95 23.88
CA SER A 98 -5.50 3.92 25.30
C SER A 98 -4.51 4.67 26.20
N VAL A 99 -3.21 4.55 25.93
CA VAL A 99 -2.18 5.31 26.65
C VAL A 99 -2.27 6.80 26.34
N GLN A 100 -2.60 7.21 25.12
CA GLN A 100 -2.84 8.60 24.77
C GLN A 100 -4.06 9.17 25.51
N ALA A 101 -5.15 8.39 25.59
CA ALA A 101 -6.35 8.77 26.34
C ALA A 101 -6.05 8.91 27.84
N PHE A 102 -5.30 7.97 28.41
CA PHE A 102 -4.81 8.04 29.80
C PHE A 102 -3.97 9.29 30.04
N ALA A 103 -3.00 9.58 29.15
CA ALA A 103 -2.12 10.74 29.28
C ALA A 103 -2.91 12.07 29.22
N ALA A 104 -3.99 12.13 28.44
CA ALA A 104 -4.85 13.31 28.32
C ALA A 104 -5.77 13.51 29.54
N ALA A 105 -6.31 12.43 30.10
CA ALA A 105 -7.33 12.49 31.17
C ALA A 105 -6.77 12.26 32.58
N GLY A 106 -5.60 11.62 32.71
CA GLY A 106 -5.04 11.18 34.00
C GLY A 106 -5.81 10.02 34.65
N ASP A 107 -6.65 9.32 33.88
CA ASP A 107 -7.52 8.25 34.37
C ASP A 107 -6.97 6.87 33.97
N PRO A 108 -6.42 6.07 34.91
CA PRO A 108 -5.91 4.75 34.63
C PRO A 108 -6.93 3.74 34.08
N SER A 109 -8.21 3.97 34.30
CA SER A 109 -9.27 3.08 33.80
C SER A 109 -9.41 3.11 32.28
N LEU A 110 -8.78 4.09 31.61
CA LEU A 110 -8.73 4.21 30.14
C LEU A 110 -7.67 3.29 29.51
N LEU A 111 -6.70 2.80 30.29
CA LEU A 111 -5.68 1.90 29.78
C LEU A 111 -6.29 0.54 29.39
N ARG A 112 -5.99 0.10 28.18
CA ARG A 112 -6.38 -1.21 27.66
C ARG A 112 -5.15 -2.04 27.31
N VAL A 113 -5.14 -3.28 27.78
CA VAL A 113 -4.11 -4.25 27.42
C VAL A 113 -4.23 -4.57 25.94
N ALA A 114 -3.11 -4.51 25.22
CA ALA A 114 -3.08 -4.86 23.82
C ALA A 114 -3.15 -6.38 23.63
N GLU A 115 -3.97 -6.83 22.70
CA GLU A 115 -4.03 -8.20 22.23
C GLU A 115 -3.31 -8.28 20.90
N VAL A 116 -2.09 -8.84 20.90
CA VAL A 116 -1.24 -8.94 19.71
C VAL A 116 -0.89 -10.40 19.46
N ASP A 117 -1.54 -11.00 18.49
CA ASP A 117 -1.28 -12.38 18.07
C ASP A 117 -0.12 -12.46 17.07
N ASN A 118 0.51 -13.63 16.99
CA ASN A 118 1.45 -13.93 15.91
C ASN A 118 0.75 -13.92 14.56
N VAL A 119 1.44 -13.39 13.56
CA VAL A 119 0.89 -13.23 12.21
C VAL A 119 0.56 -14.58 11.56
N LYS A 120 -0.62 -14.66 10.95
CA LYS A 120 -1.15 -15.81 10.19
C LYS A 120 -1.25 -15.43 8.70
N PRO A 121 -1.36 -16.40 7.78
CA PRO A 121 -1.64 -16.12 6.39
C PRO A 121 -2.97 -15.36 6.22
N GLU A 122 -2.91 -14.23 5.53
CA GLU A 122 -4.08 -13.46 5.12
C GLU A 122 -4.83 -14.22 4.04
N GLN A 123 -6.14 -14.20 4.09
CA GLN A 123 -7.02 -14.78 3.10
C GLN A 123 -7.85 -13.72 2.40
N MET A 124 -8.15 -13.95 1.13
CA MET A 124 -8.96 -13.04 0.33
C MET A 124 -9.99 -13.85 -0.48
N GLN A 125 -11.21 -13.32 -0.52
CA GLN A 125 -12.24 -13.72 -1.47
C GLN A 125 -12.48 -12.59 -2.43
N SER A 126 -12.50 -12.86 -3.73
CA SER A 126 -12.65 -11.85 -4.77
C SER A 126 -13.75 -12.23 -5.75
N MET A 127 -14.63 -11.29 -6.01
CA MET A 127 -15.62 -11.35 -7.09
C MET A 127 -15.33 -10.26 -8.10
N GLU A 128 -15.37 -10.61 -9.38
CA GLU A 128 -15.20 -9.66 -10.48
C GLU A 128 -16.24 -9.89 -11.57
N PHE A 129 -16.79 -8.80 -12.05
CA PHE A 129 -17.54 -8.76 -13.31
C PHE A 129 -16.76 -7.91 -14.33
N GLY A 130 -16.51 -8.44 -15.51
CA GLY A 130 -15.78 -7.78 -16.57
C GLY A 130 -16.54 -7.81 -17.89
N TYR A 131 -16.37 -6.75 -18.65
CA TYR A 131 -16.85 -6.63 -20.02
C TYR A 131 -15.74 -6.13 -20.92
N ARG A 132 -15.51 -6.81 -22.03
CA ARG A 132 -14.63 -6.35 -23.09
C ARG A 132 -15.37 -6.37 -24.42
N GLY A 133 -15.39 -5.23 -25.10
CA GLY A 133 -16.12 -5.09 -26.36
C GLY A 133 -15.38 -4.31 -27.44
N LYS A 134 -15.58 -4.72 -28.66
CA LYS A 134 -15.23 -3.95 -29.85
C LYS A 134 -16.53 -3.37 -30.43
N LEU A 135 -16.86 -2.13 -30.04
CA LEU A 135 -18.13 -1.48 -30.36
C LEU A 135 -18.21 -1.00 -31.82
N THR A 136 -17.06 -0.62 -32.37
CA THR A 136 -16.94 -0.30 -33.80
C THR A 136 -15.65 -0.90 -34.37
N LYS A 137 -15.37 -0.68 -35.63
CA LYS A 137 -14.12 -1.16 -36.27
C LYS A 137 -12.86 -0.64 -35.56
N SER A 138 -12.94 0.54 -34.95
CA SER A 138 -11.79 1.21 -34.29
C SER A 138 -11.97 1.43 -32.81
N PHE A 139 -13.19 1.31 -32.25
CA PHE A 139 -13.45 1.61 -30.83
C PHE A 139 -13.56 0.32 -29.99
N THR A 140 -12.70 0.20 -29.01
CA THR A 140 -12.69 -0.87 -28.01
C THR A 140 -12.88 -0.33 -26.62
N ILE A 141 -13.56 -1.09 -25.77
CA ILE A 141 -13.75 -0.83 -24.35
C ILE A 141 -13.42 -2.09 -23.55
N ASP A 142 -12.81 -1.91 -22.39
CA ASP A 142 -12.59 -2.94 -21.40
C ASP A 142 -13.01 -2.34 -20.05
N ALA A 143 -13.94 -2.97 -19.34
CA ALA A 143 -14.44 -2.49 -18.07
C ALA A 143 -14.54 -3.65 -17.09
N ALA A 144 -14.19 -3.42 -15.84
CA ALA A 144 -14.34 -4.38 -14.76
C ALA A 144 -14.75 -3.67 -13.47
N VAL A 145 -15.54 -4.35 -12.65
CA VAL A 145 -15.82 -4.01 -11.27
C VAL A 145 -15.48 -5.21 -10.41
N TYR A 146 -14.85 -4.98 -9.28
CA TYR A 146 -14.45 -6.04 -8.35
C TYR A 146 -14.74 -5.67 -6.90
N ARG A 147 -14.90 -6.69 -6.08
CA ARG A 147 -14.91 -6.60 -4.63
C ARG A 147 -14.01 -7.70 -4.06
N ASN A 148 -13.20 -7.32 -3.08
CA ASN A 148 -12.36 -8.24 -2.30
C ASN A 148 -12.76 -8.11 -0.83
N ASP A 149 -12.97 -9.25 -0.19
CA ASP A 149 -13.17 -9.33 1.25
C ASP A 149 -11.97 -10.08 1.84
N PHE A 150 -11.35 -9.49 2.88
CA PHE A 150 -10.13 -9.99 3.50
C PHE A 150 -10.44 -10.60 4.87
N GLN A 151 -9.75 -11.67 5.21
CA GLN A 151 -9.73 -12.28 6.54
C GLN A 151 -8.27 -12.36 6.99
N ASP A 152 -8.04 -12.18 8.28
CA ASP A 152 -6.70 -12.17 8.86
C ASP A 152 -5.76 -11.18 8.12
N PHE A 153 -6.25 -9.98 7.82
CA PHE A 153 -5.48 -8.98 7.07
C PHE A 153 -4.17 -8.64 7.80
N ILE A 154 -3.04 -8.88 7.15
CA ILE A 154 -1.72 -8.65 7.74
C ILE A 154 -1.43 -7.16 7.77
N ASN A 155 -1.21 -6.63 8.98
CA ASN A 155 -0.80 -5.26 9.19
C ASN A 155 0.10 -5.11 10.42
N THR A 156 0.29 -3.89 10.91
CA THR A 156 0.99 -3.62 12.16
C THR A 156 0.07 -2.95 13.15
N GLN A 157 0.24 -3.30 14.42
CA GLN A 157 -0.40 -2.64 15.56
C GLN A 157 0.64 -1.85 16.36
N ILE A 158 0.30 -0.61 16.72
CA ILE A 158 1.15 0.21 17.59
C ILE A 158 0.77 -0.08 19.04
N VAL A 159 1.77 -0.49 19.81
CA VAL A 159 1.61 -0.82 21.24
C VAL A 159 2.73 -0.23 22.07
N LEU A 160 2.48 0.00 23.36
CA LEU A 160 3.44 0.56 24.31
C LEU A 160 3.71 -0.42 25.45
N SER A 161 4.96 -0.85 25.58
CA SER A 161 5.39 -1.76 26.65
C SER A 161 6.03 -0.98 27.80
N PRO A 162 5.53 -1.15 29.04
CA PRO A 162 6.12 -0.53 30.22
C PRO A 162 7.55 -1.04 30.47
N PHE A 163 8.44 -0.18 30.97
CA PHE A 163 9.77 -0.56 31.38
C PHE A 163 9.75 -1.39 32.66
N TYR A 164 8.68 -1.29 33.44
CA TYR A 164 8.48 -2.02 34.69
C TYR A 164 6.99 -2.23 35.00
N GLY A 165 6.68 -3.30 35.73
CA GLY A 165 5.32 -3.76 35.99
C GLY A 165 4.74 -4.61 34.86
N GLU A 166 3.65 -5.29 35.16
CA GLU A 166 2.88 -6.07 34.19
C GLU A 166 1.60 -5.34 33.79
N VAL A 167 1.26 -5.34 32.49
CA VAL A 167 0.04 -4.69 32.01
C VAL A 167 -1.19 -5.29 32.68
N GLY A 168 -2.12 -4.43 33.08
CA GLY A 168 -3.32 -4.85 33.82
C GLY A 168 -3.13 -5.05 35.32
N ASP A 169 -1.91 -4.87 35.88
CA ASP A 169 -1.65 -4.97 37.33
C ASP A 169 -2.27 -3.80 38.12
N GLY A 170 -2.66 -2.72 37.44
CA GLY A 170 -3.19 -1.50 38.08
C GLY A 170 -2.18 -0.74 38.95
N GLY A 171 -0.92 -1.14 38.91
CA GLY A 171 0.16 -0.65 39.77
C GLY A 171 1.36 -0.08 39.03
N LEU A 172 2.47 -0.81 38.99
CA LEU A 172 3.74 -0.33 38.46
C LEU A 172 3.70 -0.05 36.96
N SER A 173 2.96 -0.83 36.17
CA SER A 173 2.81 -0.59 34.73
C SER A 173 2.09 0.74 34.46
N VAL A 174 1.09 1.10 35.28
CA VAL A 174 0.39 2.40 35.16
C VAL A 174 1.35 3.55 35.51
N LEU A 175 2.18 3.39 36.53
CA LEU A 175 3.20 4.39 36.87
C LEU A 175 4.28 4.51 35.79
N ALA A 176 4.63 3.41 35.14
CA ALA A 176 5.53 3.45 33.98
C ALA A 176 4.95 4.30 32.84
N MET A 177 3.67 4.12 32.50
CA MET A 177 3.00 4.96 31.50
C MET A 177 2.96 6.42 31.93
N ALA A 178 2.62 6.72 33.19
CA ALA A 178 2.57 8.09 33.73
C ALA A 178 3.95 8.77 33.70
N ASN A 179 5.01 8.04 33.94
CA ASN A 179 6.39 8.53 33.96
C ASN A 179 7.05 8.55 32.58
N GLN A 180 6.33 8.13 31.51
CA GLN A 180 6.85 7.96 30.15
C GLN A 180 8.02 6.93 30.07
N ASP A 181 8.04 5.97 31.01
CA ASP A 181 8.97 4.85 31.04
C ASP A 181 8.39 3.67 30.25
N PHE A 182 8.34 3.79 28.93
CA PHE A 182 7.83 2.77 28.02
C PHE A 182 8.56 2.77 26.66
N GLU A 183 8.45 1.67 25.94
CA GLU A 183 8.88 1.59 24.55
C GLU A 183 7.68 1.48 23.62
N THR A 184 7.77 2.14 22.46
CA THR A 184 6.75 2.06 21.40
C THR A 184 7.15 1.03 20.36
N TRP A 185 6.28 0.04 20.17
CA TRP A 185 6.46 -1.02 19.19
C TRP A 185 5.48 -0.88 18.04
N SER A 186 5.92 -1.26 16.86
CA SER A 186 5.08 -1.56 15.70
C SER A 186 5.17 -3.06 15.45
N SER A 187 4.18 -3.79 15.95
CA SER A 187 4.17 -5.26 15.97
C SER A 187 3.40 -5.79 14.78
N TYR A 188 3.99 -6.73 14.05
CA TYR A 188 3.31 -7.40 12.96
C TYR A 188 2.29 -8.41 13.50
N THR A 189 1.06 -8.29 13.05
CA THR A 189 -0.08 -9.12 13.46
C THR A 189 -1.15 -9.14 12.38
N ASN A 190 -2.26 -9.79 12.62
CA ASN A 190 -3.45 -9.72 11.79
C ASN A 190 -4.47 -8.76 12.40
N SER A 191 -5.14 -7.99 11.56
CA SER A 191 -6.22 -7.11 12.01
C SER A 191 -7.45 -7.94 12.42
N PRO A 192 -8.07 -7.63 13.56
CA PRO A 192 -9.37 -8.19 13.93
C PRO A 192 -10.54 -7.52 13.15
N ALA A 193 -10.27 -6.44 12.41
CA ALA A 193 -11.27 -5.69 11.68
C ALA A 193 -11.73 -6.42 10.42
N GLU A 194 -12.99 -6.21 10.06
CA GLU A 194 -13.48 -6.54 8.73
C GLU A 194 -12.91 -5.54 7.74
N ILE A 195 -12.13 -6.03 6.78
CA ILE A 195 -11.50 -5.21 5.75
C ILE A 195 -11.97 -5.70 4.39
N SER A 196 -12.44 -4.77 3.58
CA SER A 196 -12.78 -5.04 2.19
C SER A 196 -12.23 -3.98 1.25
N SER A 197 -12.16 -4.30 -0.02
CA SER A 197 -11.85 -3.32 -1.06
C SER A 197 -12.76 -3.54 -2.26
N TRP A 198 -13.08 -2.46 -2.94
CA TRP A 198 -13.77 -2.54 -4.22
C TRP A 198 -13.18 -1.56 -5.21
N GLY A 199 -13.40 -1.81 -6.46
CA GLY A 199 -12.90 -0.91 -7.48
C GLY A 199 -13.56 -1.12 -8.83
N VAL A 200 -13.35 -0.10 -9.67
CA VAL A 200 -13.80 -0.06 -11.07
C VAL A 200 -12.59 0.27 -11.93
N SER A 201 -12.46 -0.46 -13.04
CA SER A 201 -11.47 -0.16 -14.08
C SER A 201 -12.17 -0.03 -15.41
N ILE A 202 -11.92 1.05 -16.14
CA ILE A 202 -12.46 1.28 -17.47
C ILE A 202 -11.31 1.72 -18.38
N GLY A 203 -11.10 0.97 -19.46
CA GLY A 203 -10.14 1.31 -20.52
C GLY A 203 -10.86 1.48 -21.85
N MET A 204 -10.46 2.47 -22.62
CA MET A 204 -10.99 2.74 -23.96
C MET A 204 -9.86 3.04 -24.94
N ALA A 205 -10.01 2.57 -26.19
CA ALA A 205 -9.09 2.91 -27.26
C ALA A 205 -9.85 3.05 -28.59
N THR A 206 -9.47 4.05 -29.35
CA THR A 206 -10.06 4.30 -30.66
C THR A 206 -9.06 4.96 -31.63
N LYS A 207 -9.39 4.91 -32.91
CA LYS A 207 -8.76 5.78 -33.90
C LYS A 207 -9.72 6.91 -34.26
N ILE A 208 -9.23 8.14 -34.20
CA ILE A 208 -9.95 9.34 -34.62
C ILE A 208 -9.29 9.98 -35.85
N PHE A 209 -10.04 10.72 -36.63
CA PHE A 209 -9.55 11.36 -37.85
C PHE A 209 -8.76 10.40 -38.76
N GLY A 210 -9.14 9.12 -38.76
CA GLY A 210 -8.58 8.06 -39.59
C GLY A 210 -7.24 7.48 -39.12
N SER A 211 -6.34 8.26 -38.55
CA SER A 211 -4.96 7.83 -38.27
C SER A 211 -4.45 8.15 -36.87
N PHE A 212 -5.16 8.94 -36.06
CA PHE A 212 -4.74 9.27 -34.71
C PHE A 212 -5.24 8.23 -33.73
N ASP A 213 -4.36 7.76 -32.89
CA ASP A 213 -4.66 6.87 -31.75
C ASP A 213 -5.06 7.70 -30.54
N LEU A 214 -6.22 7.43 -29.97
CA LEU A 214 -6.70 7.98 -28.73
C LEU A 214 -7.02 6.83 -27.80
N SER A 215 -6.44 6.83 -26.61
CA SER A 215 -6.77 5.86 -25.57
C SER A 215 -6.83 6.53 -24.21
N GLY A 216 -7.57 5.91 -23.30
CA GLY A 216 -7.66 6.36 -21.92
C GLY A 216 -8.06 5.23 -21.00
N SER A 217 -7.71 5.37 -19.74
CA SER A 217 -8.18 4.49 -18.67
C SER A 217 -8.48 5.28 -17.41
N TYR A 218 -9.47 4.80 -16.69
CA TYR A 218 -9.81 5.23 -15.35
C TYR A 218 -9.80 4.03 -14.42
N THR A 219 -9.25 4.21 -13.24
CA THR A 219 -9.29 3.22 -12.15
C THR A 219 -9.74 3.93 -10.88
N HIS A 220 -10.77 3.37 -10.25
CA HIS A 220 -11.16 3.68 -8.88
C HIS A 220 -10.85 2.47 -8.02
N SER A 221 -10.27 2.70 -6.84
CA SER A 221 -9.93 1.65 -5.88
C SER A 221 -10.08 2.20 -4.47
N LYS A 222 -10.95 1.58 -3.67
CA LYS A 222 -11.22 2.00 -2.29
C LYS A 222 -11.06 0.84 -1.35
N LEU A 223 -10.34 1.07 -0.25
CA LEU A 223 -10.32 0.19 0.91
C LEU A 223 -11.42 0.65 1.87
N GLU A 224 -12.20 -0.29 2.37
CA GLU A 224 -13.19 -0.08 3.43
C GLU A 224 -12.60 -0.63 4.73
N PHE A 225 -12.26 0.29 5.63
CA PHE A 225 -11.68 0.02 6.94
C PHE A 225 -12.09 1.15 7.90
N GLU A 226 -12.65 0.78 9.05
CA GLU A 226 -13.09 1.74 10.05
C GLU A 226 -11.93 2.14 10.97
N GLN A 227 -11.05 3.03 10.51
CA GLN A 227 -9.86 3.47 11.23
C GLN A 227 -10.16 4.00 12.64
N GLU A 228 -11.33 4.62 12.84
CA GLU A 228 -11.73 5.18 14.14
C GLU A 228 -11.98 4.10 15.21
N LEU A 229 -12.45 2.91 14.80
CA LEU A 229 -12.63 1.77 15.70
C LEU A 229 -11.32 1.02 15.99
N TYR A 230 -10.33 1.14 15.10
CA TYR A 230 -9.05 0.46 15.20
C TYR A 230 -7.88 1.46 15.03
N PRO A 231 -7.75 2.47 15.92
CA PRO A 231 -6.81 3.58 15.74
C PRO A 231 -5.33 3.15 15.77
N ASP A 232 -5.02 2.04 16.41
CA ASP A 232 -3.66 1.53 16.55
C ASP A 232 -3.22 0.63 15.38
N PHE A 233 -4.14 0.32 14.45
CA PHE A 233 -3.85 -0.49 13.27
C PHE A 233 -3.57 0.38 12.04
N ARG A 234 -2.62 -0.05 11.21
CA ARG A 234 -2.24 0.59 9.95
C ARG A 234 -2.45 -0.36 8.80
N THR A 235 -3.26 0.02 7.84
CA THR A 235 -3.55 -0.84 6.68
C THR A 235 -2.45 -0.84 5.63
N ASN A 236 -1.61 0.21 5.60
CA ASN A 236 -0.57 0.41 4.59
C ASN A 236 -1.10 0.29 3.14
N TRP A 237 -2.34 0.75 2.91
CA TRP A 237 -2.99 0.64 1.61
C TRP A 237 -2.27 1.45 0.52
N ASN A 238 -1.76 2.64 0.85
CA ASN A 238 -0.85 3.45 0.05
C ASN A 238 -1.25 3.58 -1.43
N THR A 239 -2.55 3.73 -1.69
CA THR A 239 -3.10 3.69 -3.04
C THR A 239 -4.06 4.86 -3.24
N PRO A 240 -3.86 5.69 -4.30
CA PRO A 240 -4.80 6.75 -4.63
C PRO A 240 -6.15 6.17 -5.06
N GLU A 241 -7.22 6.80 -4.61
CA GLU A 241 -8.59 6.36 -4.90
C GLU A 241 -8.93 6.50 -6.38
N HIS A 242 -8.44 7.55 -7.02
CA HIS A 242 -8.69 7.83 -8.44
C HIS A 242 -7.40 7.90 -9.23
N LYS A 243 -7.35 7.19 -10.36
CA LYS A 243 -6.27 7.25 -11.35
C LYS A 243 -6.85 7.41 -12.75
N PHE A 244 -6.33 8.38 -13.51
CA PHE A 244 -6.63 8.57 -14.91
C PHE A 244 -5.36 8.50 -15.74
N LYS A 245 -5.50 7.94 -16.94
CA LYS A 245 -4.49 8.01 -17.99
C LYS A 245 -5.17 8.32 -19.30
N ALA A 246 -4.61 9.24 -20.07
CA ALA A 246 -5.05 9.50 -21.44
C ALA A 246 -3.82 9.58 -22.34
N GLN A 247 -3.95 9.10 -23.56
CA GLN A 247 -2.87 9.11 -24.53
C GLN A 247 -3.43 9.49 -25.89
N PHE A 248 -2.75 10.40 -26.56
CA PHE A 248 -3.06 10.82 -27.91
C PHE A 248 -1.80 10.85 -28.76
N GLY A 249 -1.85 10.27 -29.95
CA GLY A 249 -0.69 10.21 -30.81
C GLY A 249 -0.98 9.82 -32.22
N ASN A 250 0.06 9.92 -33.03
CA ASN A 250 0.07 9.42 -34.39
C ASN A 250 1.47 8.97 -34.75
N THR A 251 1.64 7.73 -35.16
CA THR A 251 2.96 7.17 -35.49
C THR A 251 3.52 7.71 -36.81
N ARG A 252 2.67 8.26 -37.68
CA ARG A 252 3.03 8.78 -39.00
C ARG A 252 2.19 10.01 -39.35
N LEU A 253 2.34 11.08 -38.59
CA LEU A 253 1.67 12.36 -38.85
C LEU A 253 2.10 12.93 -40.17
N PHE A 254 3.41 12.90 -40.46
CA PHE A 254 4.02 13.15 -41.75
C PHE A 254 4.91 11.95 -42.07
N ASN A 255 5.08 11.57 -43.34
CA ASN A 255 5.73 10.34 -43.78
C ASN A 255 6.63 9.58 -42.82
N ASN A 256 7.51 10.29 -42.11
CA ASN A 256 8.52 9.71 -41.22
C ASN A 256 8.49 10.30 -39.78
N ILE A 257 7.53 11.17 -39.47
CA ILE A 257 7.43 11.84 -38.16
C ILE A 257 6.15 11.40 -37.48
N GLY A 258 6.25 10.99 -36.25
CA GLY A 258 5.11 10.73 -35.40
C GLY A 258 5.28 11.44 -34.03
N PHE A 259 4.24 11.44 -33.24
CA PHE A 259 4.25 11.99 -31.90
C PHE A 259 3.37 11.17 -30.96
N ASN A 260 3.57 11.36 -29.68
CA ASN A 260 2.71 10.87 -28.62
C ASN A 260 2.71 11.88 -27.48
N VAL A 261 1.52 12.14 -26.93
CA VAL A 261 1.32 12.89 -25.68
C VAL A 261 0.52 12.00 -24.75
N ALA A 262 0.97 11.88 -23.52
CA ALA A 262 0.27 11.15 -22.49
C ALA A 262 0.05 12.06 -21.26
N TRP A 263 -1.12 11.95 -20.68
CA TRP A 263 -1.46 12.59 -19.41
C TRP A 263 -1.79 11.52 -18.39
N ARG A 264 -1.24 11.68 -17.18
CA ARG A 264 -1.48 10.83 -16.02
C ARG A 264 -1.93 11.69 -14.86
N TYR A 265 -2.90 11.20 -14.12
CA TYR A 265 -3.42 11.81 -12.91
C TYR A 265 -3.64 10.76 -11.84
N TRP A 266 -3.38 11.13 -10.61
CA TRP A 266 -3.86 10.42 -9.43
C TRP A 266 -4.27 11.42 -8.35
N SER A 267 -5.33 11.05 -7.60
CA SER A 267 -5.78 11.83 -6.45
C SER A 267 -4.77 11.75 -5.30
N GLU A 268 -4.84 12.69 -4.37
CA GLU A 268 -4.09 12.59 -3.12
C GLU A 268 -4.46 11.31 -2.35
N TYR A 269 -3.55 10.83 -1.54
CA TYR A 269 -3.76 9.66 -0.68
C TYR A 269 -2.81 9.65 0.51
N LEU A 270 -3.26 9.01 1.58
CA LEU A 270 -2.44 8.75 2.75
C LEU A 270 -1.40 7.67 2.43
N TRP A 271 -0.14 8.01 2.66
CA TRP A 271 0.98 7.05 2.67
C TRP A 271 1.34 6.73 4.10
N GLN A 272 1.28 5.47 4.46
CA GLN A 272 1.69 4.95 5.76
C GLN A 272 3.00 4.17 5.62
N ALA A 273 3.99 4.49 6.45
CA ALA A 273 5.28 3.81 6.46
C ALA A 273 5.80 3.69 7.89
N SER A 274 6.74 2.78 8.11
CA SER A 274 7.32 2.53 9.42
C SER A 274 8.06 3.74 10.03
N PHE A 275 8.51 4.68 9.19
CA PHE A 275 9.22 5.88 9.60
C PHE A 275 8.31 7.12 9.72
N GLY A 276 7.05 7.03 9.34
CA GLY A 276 6.07 8.11 9.45
C GLY A 276 4.99 8.04 8.36
N ASP A 277 3.89 8.72 8.63
CA ASP A 277 2.76 8.84 7.72
C ASP A 277 2.77 10.23 7.08
N GLY A 278 2.26 10.34 5.86
CA GLY A 278 2.16 11.61 5.17
C GLY A 278 1.22 11.55 3.98
N ILE A 279 0.79 12.71 3.53
CA ILE A 279 -0.05 12.83 2.34
C ILE A 279 0.83 12.88 1.10
N VAL A 280 0.58 12.00 0.15
CA VAL A 280 1.07 12.12 -1.23
C VAL A 280 0.04 12.97 -1.97
N PRO A 281 0.41 14.18 -2.45
CA PRO A 281 -0.54 15.09 -3.04
C PRO A 281 -1.07 14.59 -4.38
N GLU A 282 -2.24 15.09 -4.78
CA GLU A 282 -2.73 14.88 -6.14
C GLU A 282 -1.70 15.37 -7.16
N THR A 283 -1.62 14.67 -8.27
CA THR A 283 -0.55 14.94 -9.22
C THR A 283 -1.03 14.77 -10.67
N HIS A 284 -0.62 15.70 -11.50
CA HIS A 284 -0.78 15.68 -12.95
C HIS A 284 0.58 15.57 -13.62
N VAL A 285 0.76 14.61 -14.50
CA VAL A 285 2.01 14.42 -15.26
C VAL A 285 1.71 14.39 -16.74
N ILE A 286 2.39 15.23 -17.49
CA ILE A 286 2.31 15.23 -18.97
C ILE A 286 3.64 14.73 -19.51
N ASP A 287 3.58 13.71 -20.34
CA ASP A 287 4.73 13.17 -21.07
C ASP A 287 4.51 13.44 -22.56
N ALA A 288 5.55 13.83 -23.27
CA ALA A 288 5.47 14.06 -24.71
C ALA A 288 6.71 13.54 -25.44
N GLN A 289 6.50 12.98 -26.63
CA GLN A 289 7.61 12.57 -27.48
C GLN A 289 7.30 12.79 -28.95
N ILE A 290 8.37 13.00 -29.72
CA ILE A 290 8.37 12.99 -31.20
C ILE A 290 9.26 11.84 -31.64
N ASN A 291 8.84 11.09 -32.65
CA ASN A 291 9.61 10.02 -33.25
C ASN A 291 9.89 10.31 -34.72
N PHE A 292 11.12 10.04 -35.13
CA PHE A 292 11.61 10.16 -36.50
C PHE A 292 11.98 8.77 -37.02
N THR A 293 11.27 8.29 -38.01
CA THR A 293 11.61 7.04 -38.70
C THR A 293 12.64 7.34 -39.78
N LEU A 294 13.76 6.66 -39.75
CA LEU A 294 14.88 6.78 -40.71
C LEU A 294 15.01 5.50 -41.53
N PRO A 295 14.18 5.36 -42.66
CA PRO A 295 14.10 4.09 -43.39
C PRO A 295 15.44 3.64 -43.99
N LYS A 296 16.25 4.59 -44.47
CA LYS A 296 17.58 4.29 -45.05
C LYS A 296 18.54 3.69 -44.06
N TRP A 297 18.40 4.05 -42.76
CA TRP A 297 19.24 3.56 -41.66
C TRP A 297 18.55 2.47 -40.86
N LYS A 298 17.38 2.01 -41.29
CA LYS A 298 16.55 1.03 -40.57
C LYS A 298 16.44 1.38 -39.10
N SER A 299 16.18 2.65 -38.79
CA SER A 299 16.27 3.18 -37.41
C SER A 299 15.09 4.08 -37.08
N VAL A 300 14.82 4.23 -35.79
CA VAL A 300 13.90 5.22 -35.22
C VAL A 300 14.64 6.02 -34.16
N VAL A 301 14.56 7.34 -34.26
CA VAL A 301 15.01 8.27 -33.23
C VAL A 301 13.81 8.81 -32.51
N LYS A 302 13.81 8.81 -31.18
CA LYS A 302 12.78 9.41 -30.32
C LYS A 302 13.41 10.50 -29.48
N ILE A 303 12.76 11.63 -29.40
CA ILE A 303 13.09 12.75 -28.52
C ILE A 303 11.86 13.03 -27.69
N GLY A 304 11.99 13.09 -26.39
CA GLY A 304 10.85 13.31 -25.52
C GLY A 304 11.22 13.85 -24.16
N ALA A 305 10.17 14.12 -23.40
CA ALA A 305 10.28 14.50 -22.00
C ALA A 305 9.17 13.81 -21.21
N THR A 306 9.49 13.45 -19.98
CA THR A 306 8.53 13.07 -18.95
C THR A 306 8.35 14.22 -17.97
N ASN A 307 7.16 14.36 -17.41
CA ASN A 307 6.77 15.49 -16.58
C ASN A 307 7.07 16.85 -17.25
N LEU A 308 6.66 17.00 -18.51
CA LEU A 308 6.94 18.17 -19.31
C LEU A 308 6.24 19.41 -18.75
N GLY A 309 7.02 20.36 -18.25
CA GLY A 309 6.51 21.63 -17.70
C GLY A 309 5.70 21.48 -16.41
N GLY A 310 5.73 20.31 -15.76
CA GLY A 310 5.07 20.05 -14.48
C GLY A 310 5.98 20.36 -13.29
N ASP A 311 5.33 20.52 -12.13
CA ASP A 311 6.03 20.64 -10.84
C ASP A 311 6.71 19.32 -10.47
N GLU A 312 7.71 19.39 -9.61
CA GLU A 312 8.31 18.21 -9.01
C GLU A 312 7.28 17.47 -8.15
N TYR A 313 7.24 16.16 -8.25
CA TYR A 313 6.33 15.32 -7.49
C TYR A 313 7.04 14.10 -6.92
N PHE A 314 6.40 13.45 -5.96
CA PHE A 314 6.84 12.16 -5.42
C PHE A 314 5.67 11.16 -5.41
N THR A 315 5.98 9.88 -5.39
CA THR A 315 4.98 8.79 -5.42
C THR A 315 4.90 7.99 -4.13
N ALA A 316 5.79 8.28 -3.18
CA ALA A 316 5.83 7.66 -1.87
C ALA A 316 6.35 8.69 -0.87
N PHE A 317 5.70 8.82 0.29
CA PHE A 317 6.18 9.71 1.34
C PHE A 317 7.61 9.34 1.76
N GLY A 318 8.50 10.34 1.84
CA GLY A 318 9.92 10.13 2.12
C GLY A 318 10.77 9.71 0.91
N SER A 319 10.20 9.55 -0.29
CA SER A 319 10.98 9.33 -1.51
C SER A 319 11.52 10.64 -2.09
N GLY A 320 12.50 10.54 -3.00
CA GLY A 320 13.00 11.70 -3.75
C GLY A 320 11.97 12.27 -4.71
N PHE A 321 12.11 13.57 -5.02
CA PHE A 321 11.27 14.26 -5.99
C PHE A 321 11.63 13.88 -7.43
N ILE A 322 10.61 13.80 -8.28
CA ILE A 322 10.71 13.51 -9.71
C ILE A 322 10.38 14.80 -10.46
N GLY A 323 11.39 15.39 -11.07
CA GLY A 323 11.26 16.56 -11.94
C GLY A 323 11.12 16.19 -13.42
N THR A 324 11.18 17.17 -14.29
CA THR A 324 11.18 16.97 -15.75
C THR A 324 12.47 16.26 -16.19
N GLN A 325 12.29 15.19 -16.97
CA GLN A 325 13.41 14.44 -17.55
C GLN A 325 13.30 14.49 -19.08
N TYR A 326 14.38 14.87 -19.75
CA TYR A 326 14.49 14.85 -21.21
C TYR A 326 15.30 13.63 -21.64
N TYR A 327 14.90 13.03 -22.75
CA TYR A 327 15.60 11.88 -23.30
C TYR A 327 15.68 11.90 -24.81
N ILE A 328 16.71 11.26 -25.34
CA ILE A 328 16.85 10.87 -26.73
C ILE A 328 17.12 9.37 -26.78
N SER A 329 16.43 8.69 -27.69
CA SER A 329 16.61 7.26 -27.91
C SER A 329 16.81 6.99 -29.41
N TRP A 330 17.78 6.16 -29.73
CA TRP A 330 18.01 5.64 -31.07
C TRP A 330 17.88 4.13 -31.07
N THR A 331 16.98 3.60 -31.90
CA THR A 331 16.75 2.18 -32.05
C THR A 331 17.08 1.77 -33.48
N ALA A 332 18.06 0.89 -33.65
CA ALA A 332 18.37 0.25 -34.92
C ALA A 332 17.60 -1.08 -34.99
N ASN A 333 16.82 -1.27 -36.07
CA ASN A 333 16.04 -2.48 -36.30
C ASN A 333 16.68 -3.27 -37.44
N ASN A 334 17.10 -4.51 -37.17
CA ASN A 334 17.46 -5.46 -38.20
C ASN A 334 16.14 -6.07 -38.75
N PHE A 335 15.65 -5.53 -39.86
CA PHE A 335 14.56 -6.15 -40.66
C PHE A 335 15.14 -7.03 -41.73
#